data_dca59e50e04904a16fada92428b1bb45
#
_entry.id   dca59e50e04904a16fada92428b1bb45
#
_cell.length_a   1.000
_cell.length_b   1.000
_cell.length_c   1.000
_cell.angle_alpha   90.00
_cell.angle_beta   90.00
_cell.angle_gamma   90.00
#
_symmetry.space_group_name_H-M   'P 1'
#
loop_
_entity.id
_entity.type
_entity.pdbx_description
1 polymer ?
#
loop_
_entity_poly.entity_id
_entity_poly.type
_entity_poly.pdbx_seq_one_letter_code
_entity_poly.pdbx_strand_id
1 'polypeptide(L)'
;MIGDYQYVPNSNKPHRRAVNWGSSKIDRADMSQSLKYSTGSIGTVCQISKYKDELEKLIKGEIFNPVITSKDPTIEDPTVFALEKHLEDFLVANWTQTPLGKKYDIYKDEENFGQQFPTDTGPIDILAISKDKKEVLVVELKKGRASDSVVGQIQRYMGYVTEFVAEDNQQVKGVIIALDEDQRIKFALKVAPNIEFYRYEVKFDLIKE
;
A
#
# COMPACT_ATOMS: atom_id res chain seq x y z
N MET A 1 6.17 27.56 5.91
CA MET A 1 7.54 27.93 5.45
C MET A 1 8.47 27.70 6.62
N ILE A 2 9.61 27.06 6.42
CA ILE A 2 10.60 26.76 7.46
C ILE A 2 11.74 27.78 7.32
N GLY A 3 12.08 28.46 8.40
CA GLY A 3 13.19 29.42 8.47
C GLY A 3 14.55 28.73 8.58
N ASP A 4 15.60 29.53 8.67
CA ASP A 4 16.97 29.05 8.78
C ASP A 4 17.22 28.31 10.09
N TYR A 5 18.18 27.41 10.07
CA TYR A 5 18.64 26.71 11.25
C TYR A 5 19.38 27.66 12.17
N GLN A 6 19.08 27.55 13.46
CA GLN A 6 19.75 28.34 14.53
C GLN A 6 20.22 27.38 15.63
N TYR A 7 21.43 27.59 16.08
CA TYR A 7 21.95 26.96 17.28
C TYR A 7 21.99 27.99 18.43
N VAL A 8 21.25 27.70 19.51
CA VAL A 8 21.17 28.59 20.69
C VAL A 8 21.75 27.81 21.87
N PRO A 9 23.06 28.04 22.20
CA PRO A 9 23.70 27.35 23.31
C PRO A 9 22.99 27.69 24.64
N ASN A 10 23.00 26.76 25.57
CA ASN A 10 22.37 26.87 26.90
C ASN A 10 20.83 26.93 26.92
N SER A 11 20.17 26.53 25.84
CA SER A 11 18.71 26.39 25.79
C SER A 11 18.28 24.94 25.95
N ASN A 12 17.11 24.69 26.55
CA ASN A 12 16.48 23.36 26.61
C ASN A 12 16.30 22.69 25.23
N LYS A 13 16.27 23.51 24.17
CA LYS A 13 16.20 23.08 22.78
C LYS A 13 17.20 23.89 21.98
N PRO A 14 18.47 23.48 21.95
CA PRO A 14 19.54 24.26 21.34
C PRO A 14 19.44 24.33 19.82
N HIS A 15 18.89 23.31 19.18
CA HIS A 15 18.70 23.24 17.74
C HIS A 15 17.29 23.71 17.38
N ARG A 16 17.17 24.80 16.61
CA ARG A 16 15.90 25.45 16.30
C ARG A 16 15.76 25.80 14.82
N ARG A 17 14.54 25.79 14.35
CA ARG A 17 14.14 26.45 13.11
C ARG A 17 12.82 27.18 13.36
N ALA A 18 12.71 28.40 12.90
CA ALA A 18 11.43 29.10 12.90
C ALA A 18 10.48 28.40 11.92
N VAL A 19 9.23 28.26 12.31
CA VAL A 19 8.18 27.67 11.46
C VAL A 19 7.04 28.66 11.38
N ASN A 20 6.68 29.02 10.16
CA ASN A 20 5.45 29.76 9.91
C ASN A 20 4.34 28.74 9.60
N TRP A 21 3.46 28.52 10.56
CA TRP A 21 2.33 27.61 10.45
C TRP A 21 1.26 28.22 9.54
N GLY A 22 0.82 27.49 8.56
CA GLY A 22 -0.34 27.85 7.74
C GLY A 22 -1.63 27.82 8.56
N SER A 23 -2.67 28.51 8.08
CA SER A 23 -4.00 28.50 8.70
C SER A 23 -4.81 27.23 8.39
N SER A 24 -4.44 26.49 7.36
CA SER A 24 -5.15 25.29 6.94
C SER A 24 -4.93 24.15 7.93
N LYS A 25 -6.02 23.52 8.34
CA LYS A 25 -6.01 22.29 9.14
C LYS A 25 -6.50 21.14 8.27
N ILE A 26 -5.81 20.02 8.32
CA ILE A 26 -6.21 18.79 7.65
C ILE A 26 -6.73 17.84 8.74
N ASP A 27 -7.96 17.36 8.57
CA ASP A 27 -8.47 16.32 9.44
C ASP A 27 -7.79 14.99 9.10
N ARG A 28 -7.38 14.25 10.13
CA ARG A 28 -6.82 12.91 9.93
C ARG A 28 -7.79 11.95 9.27
N ALA A 29 -9.09 12.15 9.45
CA ALA A 29 -10.13 11.34 8.81
C ALA A 29 -10.05 11.40 7.27
N ASP A 30 -9.67 12.56 6.72
CA ASP A 30 -9.60 12.81 5.28
C ASP A 30 -8.31 12.28 4.62
N MET A 31 -7.33 11.88 5.41
CA MET A 31 -6.05 11.35 4.92
C MET A 31 -6.18 9.89 4.48
N SER A 32 -5.40 9.48 3.47
CA SER A 32 -5.21 8.07 3.14
C SER A 32 -4.62 7.29 4.32
N GLN A 33 -4.83 5.97 4.38
CA GLN A 33 -4.30 5.14 5.45
C GLN A 33 -2.76 5.22 5.52
N SER A 34 -2.10 5.23 4.37
CA SER A 34 -0.64 5.33 4.26
C SER A 34 -0.12 6.66 4.80
N LEU A 35 -0.80 7.80 4.48
CA LEU A 35 -0.45 9.10 5.02
C LEU A 35 -0.71 9.17 6.55
N LYS A 36 -1.82 8.60 7.02
CA LYS A 36 -2.13 8.46 8.46
C LYS A 36 -1.01 7.76 9.21
N TYR A 37 -0.51 6.67 8.65
CA TYR A 37 0.59 5.91 9.25
C TYR A 37 1.88 6.74 9.25
N SER A 38 2.29 7.27 8.09
CA SER A 38 3.53 8.05 7.96
C SER A 38 3.57 9.31 8.84
N THR A 39 2.42 9.98 9.04
CA THR A 39 2.29 11.14 9.93
C THR A 39 2.10 10.79 11.40
N GLY A 40 1.87 9.52 11.72
CA GLY A 40 1.72 9.00 13.09
C GLY A 40 2.97 8.31 13.63
N SER A 41 4.09 8.33 12.90
CA SER A 41 5.34 7.72 13.36
C SER A 41 5.86 8.38 14.63
N ILE A 42 6.57 7.60 15.45
CA ILE A 42 7.16 8.04 16.73
C ILE A 42 8.31 9.04 16.49
N GLY A 43 8.84 9.11 15.29
CA GLY A 43 9.92 10.01 14.92
C GLY A 43 9.50 11.49 14.96
N THR A 44 10.39 12.35 15.42
CA THR A 44 10.15 13.81 15.51
C THR A 44 10.06 14.48 14.15
N VAL A 45 10.67 13.89 13.12
CA VAL A 45 10.68 14.36 11.73
C VAL A 45 10.58 13.18 10.81
N CYS A 46 9.63 13.20 9.89
CA CYS A 46 9.48 12.21 8.83
C CYS A 46 9.38 12.88 7.45
N GLN A 47 9.84 12.18 6.43
CA GLN A 47 9.71 12.65 5.05
C GLN A 47 8.37 12.17 4.49
N ILE A 48 7.51 13.11 4.10
CA ILE A 48 6.18 12.85 3.53
C ILE A 48 6.04 13.36 2.10
N SER A 49 7.15 13.60 1.42
CA SER A 49 7.16 14.14 0.05
C SER A 49 6.44 13.27 -0.98
N LYS A 50 6.36 11.95 -0.76
CA LYS A 50 5.58 11.03 -1.58
C LYS A 50 4.07 11.30 -1.56
N TYR A 51 3.58 12.00 -0.56
CA TYR A 51 2.16 12.37 -0.40
C TYR A 51 1.87 13.82 -0.81
N LYS A 52 2.76 14.47 -1.55
CA LYS A 52 2.65 15.88 -1.91
C LYS A 52 1.28 16.22 -2.54
N ASP A 53 0.87 15.44 -3.54
CA ASP A 53 -0.37 15.70 -4.29
C ASP A 53 -1.62 15.51 -3.42
N GLU A 54 -1.62 14.52 -2.54
CA GLU A 54 -2.66 14.31 -1.55
C GLU A 54 -2.74 15.50 -0.58
N LEU A 55 -1.61 15.90 -0.01
CA LEU A 55 -1.53 17.00 0.94
C LEU A 55 -1.96 18.34 0.31
N GLU A 56 -1.55 18.64 -0.93
CA GLU A 56 -1.94 19.85 -1.62
C GLU A 56 -3.46 19.94 -1.84
N LYS A 57 -4.13 18.83 -2.17
CA LYS A 57 -5.59 18.78 -2.30
C LYS A 57 -6.28 18.96 -0.95
N LEU A 58 -5.82 18.23 0.08
CA LEU A 58 -6.37 18.36 1.43
C LEU A 58 -6.23 19.79 1.98
N ILE A 59 -5.10 20.46 1.73
CA ILE A 59 -4.88 21.86 2.13
C ILE A 59 -5.90 22.79 1.44
N LYS A 60 -6.29 22.50 0.19
CA LYS A 60 -7.30 23.25 -0.55
C LYS A 60 -8.74 22.91 -0.14
N GLY A 61 -8.94 21.95 0.75
CA GLY A 61 -10.27 21.48 1.14
C GLY A 61 -10.94 20.60 0.07
N GLU A 62 -10.16 20.09 -0.88
CA GLU A 62 -10.63 19.16 -1.89
C GLU A 62 -10.62 17.74 -1.33
N ILE A 63 -11.63 16.93 -1.65
CA ILE A 63 -11.61 15.51 -1.34
C ILE A 63 -10.48 14.88 -2.18
N PHE A 64 -9.51 14.30 -1.51
CA PHE A 64 -8.48 13.54 -2.19
C PHE A 64 -9.08 12.21 -2.68
N ASN A 65 -9.54 12.21 -3.91
CA ASN A 65 -9.74 10.99 -4.66
C ASN A 65 -8.40 10.72 -5.36
N PRO A 66 -7.59 9.75 -4.92
CA PRO A 66 -6.34 9.46 -5.58
C PRO A 66 -6.63 9.05 -7.02
N VAL A 67 -6.31 9.93 -7.96
CA VAL A 67 -6.12 9.54 -9.35
C VAL A 67 -4.75 8.87 -9.36
N ILE A 68 -4.74 7.57 -9.16
CA ILE A 68 -3.52 6.81 -9.22
C ILE A 68 -3.26 6.58 -10.71
N THR A 69 -2.41 7.40 -11.28
CA THR A 69 -1.76 7.09 -12.55
C THR A 69 -0.71 6.04 -12.24
N SER A 70 -1.05 4.78 -12.41
CA SER A 70 -0.06 3.75 -12.48
C SER A 70 0.87 4.06 -13.67
N LYS A 71 2.17 4.04 -13.42
CA LYS A 71 3.18 4.07 -14.49
C LYS A 71 3.37 2.68 -15.11
N ASP A 72 2.57 1.71 -14.68
CA ASP A 72 2.59 0.37 -15.24
C ASP A 72 1.89 0.39 -16.61
N PRO A 73 2.62 0.18 -17.71
CA PRO A 73 2.05 0.19 -19.07
C PRO A 73 1.05 -0.96 -19.32
N THR A 74 0.85 -1.86 -18.36
CA THR A 74 -0.13 -2.94 -18.44
C THR A 74 -1.52 -2.55 -17.95
N ILE A 75 -1.69 -1.34 -17.36
CA ILE A 75 -3.00 -0.84 -16.95
C ILE A 75 -3.65 -0.09 -18.11
N GLU A 76 -4.56 -0.77 -18.79
CA GLU A 76 -5.22 -0.28 -19.99
C GLU A 76 -6.41 0.67 -19.72
N ASP A 77 -6.98 0.68 -18.49
CA ASP A 77 -8.19 1.46 -18.18
C ASP A 77 -8.15 2.11 -16.78
N PRO A 78 -8.17 3.47 -16.69
CA PRO A 78 -8.21 4.19 -15.43
C PRO A 78 -9.43 3.86 -14.54
N THR A 79 -10.54 3.42 -15.15
CA THR A 79 -11.76 3.03 -14.42
C THR A 79 -11.56 1.70 -13.69
N VAL A 80 -10.86 0.77 -14.30
CA VAL A 80 -10.49 -0.53 -13.69
C VAL A 80 -9.64 -0.28 -12.46
N PHE A 81 -8.66 0.61 -12.59
CA PHE A 81 -7.76 0.97 -11.52
C PHE A 81 -8.47 1.61 -10.29
N ALA A 82 -9.42 2.53 -10.52
CA ALA A 82 -10.19 3.14 -9.44
C ALA A 82 -10.98 2.10 -8.61
N LEU A 83 -11.37 1.01 -9.26
CA LEU A 83 -12.13 -0.07 -8.61
C LEU A 83 -11.22 -1.12 -7.94
N GLU A 84 -10.00 -1.33 -8.44
CA GLU A 84 -8.97 -2.11 -7.74
C GLU A 84 -8.60 -1.45 -6.43
N LYS A 85 -8.48 -0.11 -6.42
CA LYS A 85 -8.26 0.64 -5.19
C LYS A 85 -9.37 0.47 -4.16
N HIS A 86 -10.63 0.45 -4.56
CA HIS A 86 -11.73 0.20 -3.62
C HIS A 86 -11.66 -1.21 -3.03
N LEU A 87 -11.27 -2.21 -3.83
CA LEU A 87 -11.02 -3.57 -3.35
C LEU A 87 -9.86 -3.60 -2.35
N GLU A 88 -8.77 -2.90 -2.66
CA GLU A 88 -7.60 -2.79 -1.79
C GLU A 88 -7.96 -2.15 -0.45
N ASP A 89 -8.61 -0.96 -0.47
CA ASP A 89 -9.02 -0.25 0.73
C ASP A 89 -9.97 -1.11 1.60
N PHE A 90 -10.90 -1.81 0.95
CA PHE A 90 -11.80 -2.74 1.64
C PHE A 90 -11.05 -3.90 2.29
N LEU A 91 -10.12 -4.53 1.58
CA LEU A 91 -9.33 -5.64 2.10
C LEU A 91 -8.45 -5.19 3.27
N VAL A 92 -7.80 -4.04 3.14
CA VAL A 92 -6.95 -3.49 4.22
C VAL A 92 -7.78 -3.16 5.46
N ALA A 93 -8.96 -2.53 5.29
CA ALA A 93 -9.85 -2.20 6.41
C ALA A 93 -10.41 -3.44 7.12
N ASN A 94 -10.61 -4.54 6.38
CA ASN A 94 -11.17 -5.79 6.90
C ASN A 94 -10.14 -6.93 6.95
N TRP A 95 -8.84 -6.63 6.92
CA TRP A 95 -7.76 -7.60 6.77
C TRP A 95 -7.85 -8.77 7.74
N THR A 96 -8.05 -8.48 9.01
CA THR A 96 -8.12 -9.49 10.09
C THR A 96 -9.30 -10.47 9.93
N GLN A 97 -10.33 -10.11 9.17
CA GLN A 97 -11.48 -10.96 8.88
C GLN A 97 -11.24 -11.88 7.68
N THR A 98 -10.22 -11.60 6.87
CA THR A 98 -9.86 -12.42 5.72
C THR A 98 -9.12 -13.71 6.13
N PRO A 99 -9.13 -14.76 5.28
CA PRO A 99 -8.29 -15.94 5.49
C PRO A 99 -6.79 -15.60 5.61
N LEU A 100 -6.32 -14.61 4.85
CA LEU A 100 -4.94 -14.12 4.91
C LEU A 100 -4.62 -13.43 6.22
N GLY A 101 -5.50 -12.56 6.71
CA GLY A 101 -5.31 -11.81 7.97
C GLY A 101 -5.32 -12.68 9.22
N LYS A 102 -5.78 -13.94 9.12
CA LYS A 102 -5.63 -14.91 10.22
C LYS A 102 -4.17 -15.35 10.39
N LYS A 103 -3.41 -15.38 9.30
CA LYS A 103 -2.01 -15.85 9.25
C LYS A 103 -1.00 -14.69 9.16
N TYR A 104 -1.35 -13.62 8.48
CA TYR A 104 -0.48 -12.49 8.19
C TYR A 104 -1.03 -11.18 8.75
N ASP A 105 -0.15 -10.30 9.19
CA ASP A 105 -0.46 -8.91 9.50
C ASP A 105 0.06 -8.02 8.37
N ILE A 106 -0.61 -6.91 8.07
CA ILE A 106 -0.11 -5.96 7.08
C ILE A 106 1.26 -5.46 7.54
N TYR A 107 2.23 -5.50 6.63
CA TYR A 107 3.60 -5.06 6.90
C TYR A 107 3.64 -3.61 7.34
N LYS A 108 4.52 -3.32 8.28
CA LYS A 108 4.83 -1.97 8.71
C LYS A 108 6.25 -1.89 9.26
N ASP A 109 6.96 -0.86 8.87
CA ASP A 109 8.24 -0.45 9.45
C ASP A 109 8.18 1.01 9.88
N GLU A 110 9.32 1.64 10.16
CA GLU A 110 9.39 3.03 10.62
C GLU A 110 8.94 4.04 9.55
N GLU A 111 9.07 3.72 8.28
CA GLU A 111 8.83 4.62 7.15
C GLU A 111 7.65 4.21 6.27
N ASN A 112 7.32 2.91 6.22
CA ASN A 112 6.39 2.36 5.25
C ASN A 112 5.25 1.59 5.91
N PHE A 113 4.10 1.63 5.24
CA PHE A 113 2.95 0.78 5.50
C PHE A 113 2.73 -0.14 4.30
N GLY A 114 2.30 -1.37 4.55
CA GLY A 114 2.20 -2.42 3.54
C GLY A 114 1.12 -2.21 2.48
N GLN A 115 0.25 -1.21 2.59
CA GLN A 115 -0.66 -0.81 1.51
C GLN A 115 0.07 0.11 0.54
N GLN A 116 0.02 -0.18 -0.76
CA GLN A 116 0.75 0.55 -1.81
C GLN A 116 2.24 0.70 -1.45
N PHE A 117 2.85 -0.43 -1.07
CA PHE A 117 4.24 -0.46 -0.64
C PHE A 117 5.16 -0.09 -1.80
N PRO A 118 6.01 0.94 -1.66
CA PRO A 118 6.80 1.46 -2.76
C PRO A 118 7.93 0.50 -3.15
N THR A 119 8.11 0.29 -4.47
CA THR A 119 9.27 -0.38 -5.06
C THR A 119 9.78 0.40 -6.27
N ASP A 120 10.95 0.06 -6.77
CA ASP A 120 11.55 0.70 -7.96
C ASP A 120 10.75 0.44 -9.24
N THR A 121 9.92 -0.60 -9.26
CA THR A 121 9.15 -1.04 -10.44
C THR A 121 7.64 -0.79 -10.33
N GLY A 122 7.23 -0.04 -9.31
CA GLY A 122 5.84 0.27 -9.00
C GLY A 122 5.44 -0.18 -7.60
N PRO A 123 4.32 0.28 -7.06
CA PRO A 123 3.86 -0.09 -5.72
C PRO A 123 3.32 -1.52 -5.70
N ILE A 124 3.58 -2.24 -4.61
CA ILE A 124 2.89 -3.49 -4.28
C ILE A 124 1.56 -3.13 -3.65
N ASP A 125 0.45 -3.74 -4.10
CA ASP A 125 -0.88 -3.43 -3.58
C ASP A 125 -0.96 -3.66 -2.07
N ILE A 126 -0.61 -4.87 -1.59
CA ILE A 126 -0.50 -5.15 -0.17
C ILE A 126 0.74 -5.99 0.10
N LEU A 127 1.59 -5.51 1.00
CA LEU A 127 2.69 -6.27 1.59
C LEU A 127 2.28 -6.68 3.01
N ALA A 128 2.49 -7.94 3.37
CA ALA A 128 2.16 -8.46 4.68
C ALA A 128 3.27 -9.37 5.23
N ILE A 129 3.27 -9.58 6.52
CA ILE A 129 4.24 -10.45 7.20
C ILE A 129 3.50 -11.49 8.03
N SER A 130 3.96 -12.73 8.03
CA SER A 130 3.36 -13.76 8.87
C SER A 130 3.52 -13.44 10.37
N LYS A 131 2.56 -13.88 11.17
CA LYS A 131 2.56 -13.62 12.62
C LYS A 131 3.77 -14.23 13.33
N ASP A 132 4.32 -15.31 12.78
CA ASP A 132 5.57 -15.93 13.26
C ASP A 132 6.83 -15.31 12.63
N LYS A 133 6.66 -14.29 11.78
CA LYS A 133 7.72 -13.54 11.07
C LYS A 133 8.62 -14.39 10.16
N LYS A 134 8.17 -15.54 9.69
CA LYS A 134 8.93 -16.42 8.80
C LYS A 134 8.63 -16.24 7.33
N GLU A 135 7.52 -15.58 7.01
CA GLU A 135 7.07 -15.37 5.64
C GLU A 135 6.74 -13.90 5.40
N VAL A 136 7.17 -13.37 4.26
CA VAL A 136 6.71 -12.08 3.73
C VAL A 136 5.79 -12.36 2.56
N LEU A 137 4.61 -11.78 2.57
CA LEU A 137 3.56 -12.00 1.58
C LEU A 137 3.38 -10.77 0.70
N VAL A 138 3.58 -10.96 -0.60
CA VAL A 138 3.26 -9.99 -1.64
C VAL A 138 1.86 -10.30 -2.16
N VAL A 139 0.96 -9.33 -2.12
CA VAL A 139 -0.42 -9.47 -2.62
C VAL A 139 -0.62 -8.52 -3.80
N GLU A 140 -1.09 -9.07 -4.90
CA GLU A 140 -1.48 -8.35 -6.11
C GLU A 140 -2.97 -8.49 -6.33
N LEU A 141 -3.65 -7.38 -6.61
CA LEU A 141 -5.11 -7.33 -6.77
C LEU A 141 -5.48 -7.11 -8.24
N LYS A 142 -6.52 -7.78 -8.70
CA LYS A 142 -7.13 -7.52 -10.00
C LYS A 142 -8.65 -7.47 -9.85
N LYS A 143 -9.26 -6.40 -10.32
CA LYS A 143 -10.70 -6.21 -10.26
C LYS A 143 -11.48 -7.24 -11.07
N GLY A 144 -10.97 -7.60 -12.22
CA GLY A 144 -11.63 -8.49 -13.16
C GLY A 144 -10.99 -9.88 -13.21
N ARG A 145 -10.93 -10.40 -14.42
CA ARG A 145 -10.26 -11.66 -14.71
C ARG A 145 -8.75 -11.44 -14.75
N ALA A 146 -8.01 -12.22 -13.97
CA ALA A 146 -6.56 -12.22 -14.02
C ALA A 146 -6.04 -13.06 -15.19
N SER A 147 -4.97 -12.59 -15.84
CA SER A 147 -4.24 -13.29 -16.89
C SER A 147 -2.83 -13.68 -16.42
N ASP A 148 -2.11 -14.42 -17.25
CA ASP A 148 -0.74 -14.86 -16.98
C ASP A 148 0.25 -13.69 -16.76
N SER A 149 -0.01 -12.51 -17.32
CA SER A 149 0.84 -11.32 -17.13
C SER A 149 0.99 -10.91 -15.66
N VAL A 150 -0.05 -11.12 -14.84
CA VAL A 150 0.00 -10.80 -13.40
C VAL A 150 0.99 -11.69 -12.64
N VAL A 151 1.26 -12.90 -13.14
CA VAL A 151 2.27 -13.80 -12.53
C VAL A 151 3.67 -13.21 -12.69
N GLY A 152 3.98 -12.66 -13.86
CA GLY A 152 5.24 -11.94 -14.08
C GLY A 152 5.36 -10.65 -13.24
N GLN A 153 4.26 -9.94 -13.06
CA GLN A 153 4.20 -8.74 -12.21
C GLN A 153 4.50 -9.09 -10.75
N ILE A 154 3.78 -10.04 -10.18
CA ILE A 154 3.98 -10.42 -8.77
C ILE A 154 5.37 -11.03 -8.53
N GLN A 155 5.92 -11.77 -9.50
CA GLN A 155 7.28 -12.30 -9.41
C GLN A 155 8.35 -11.19 -9.34
N ARG A 156 8.19 -10.09 -10.09
CA ARG A 156 9.08 -8.92 -9.97
C ARG A 156 9.03 -8.33 -8.56
N TYR A 157 7.83 -8.16 -8.01
CA TYR A 157 7.66 -7.66 -6.65
C TYR A 157 8.24 -8.61 -5.60
N MET A 158 8.02 -9.91 -5.76
CA MET A 158 8.62 -10.92 -4.88
C MET A 158 10.16 -10.87 -4.93
N GLY A 159 10.73 -10.70 -6.14
CA GLY A 159 12.17 -10.50 -6.31
C GLY A 159 12.68 -9.27 -5.57
N TYR A 160 12.00 -8.12 -5.71
CA TYR A 160 12.32 -6.90 -4.97
C TYR A 160 12.25 -7.12 -3.44
N VAL A 161 11.18 -7.74 -2.98
CA VAL A 161 10.99 -8.01 -1.54
C VAL A 161 12.08 -8.95 -1.01
N THR A 162 12.48 -9.95 -1.79
CA THR A 162 13.56 -10.87 -1.41
C THR A 162 14.90 -10.15 -1.24
N GLU A 163 15.19 -9.18 -2.12
CA GLU A 163 16.48 -8.48 -2.13
C GLU A 163 16.56 -7.35 -1.10
N PHE A 164 15.45 -6.60 -0.88
CA PHE A 164 15.49 -5.33 -0.17
C PHE A 164 14.65 -5.27 1.11
N VAL A 165 13.77 -6.26 1.36
CA VAL A 165 12.81 -6.17 2.48
C VAL A 165 12.87 -7.40 3.39
N ALA A 166 12.97 -8.59 2.82
CA ALA A 166 12.97 -9.83 3.59
C ALA A 166 14.31 -10.03 4.33
N GLU A 167 14.23 -10.56 5.55
CA GLU A 167 15.40 -11.01 6.29
C GLU A 167 15.87 -12.40 5.80
N ASP A 168 17.14 -12.75 6.03
CA ASP A 168 17.81 -13.97 5.51
C ASP A 168 17.04 -15.29 5.76
N ASN A 169 16.23 -15.35 6.81
CA ASN A 169 15.48 -16.54 7.21
C ASN A 169 13.99 -16.49 6.81
N GLN A 170 13.57 -15.45 6.08
CA GLN A 170 12.18 -15.29 5.66
C GLN A 170 11.96 -15.81 4.23
N GLN A 171 10.82 -16.46 4.03
CA GLN A 171 10.37 -16.88 2.71
C GLN A 171 9.43 -15.84 2.11
N VAL A 172 9.65 -15.46 0.85
CA VAL A 172 8.74 -14.58 0.12
C VAL A 172 7.71 -15.41 -0.63
N LYS A 173 6.44 -15.13 -0.37
CA LYS A 173 5.29 -15.75 -1.02
C LYS A 173 4.46 -14.71 -1.77
N GLY A 174 3.75 -15.16 -2.79
CA GLY A 174 2.84 -14.34 -3.58
C GLY A 174 1.39 -14.77 -3.42
N VAL A 175 0.48 -13.82 -3.49
CA VAL A 175 -0.96 -14.05 -3.59
C VAL A 175 -1.53 -13.12 -4.65
N ILE A 176 -2.25 -13.71 -5.61
CA ILE A 176 -3.05 -12.96 -6.58
C ILE A 176 -4.51 -13.07 -6.14
N ILE A 177 -5.18 -11.93 -6.01
CA ILE A 177 -6.63 -11.87 -5.69
C ILE A 177 -7.36 -11.26 -6.86
N ALA A 178 -8.30 -11.99 -7.48
CA ALA A 178 -9.07 -11.51 -8.62
C ALA A 178 -10.51 -12.00 -8.55
N LEU A 179 -11.39 -11.41 -9.39
CA LEU A 179 -12.78 -11.87 -9.53
C LEU A 179 -12.85 -13.24 -10.19
N ASP A 180 -11.98 -13.47 -11.19
CA ASP A 180 -11.94 -14.71 -11.97
C ASP A 180 -10.52 -14.95 -12.51
N GLU A 181 -10.25 -16.17 -13.01
CA GLU A 181 -8.99 -16.58 -13.61
C GLU A 181 -9.20 -17.08 -15.04
N ASP A 182 -8.21 -16.90 -15.92
CA ASP A 182 -8.20 -17.52 -17.23
C ASP A 182 -7.39 -18.82 -17.25
N GLN A 183 -7.43 -19.53 -18.39
CA GLN A 183 -6.70 -20.79 -18.55
C GLN A 183 -5.17 -20.59 -18.54
N ARG A 184 -4.68 -19.41 -18.96
CA ARG A 184 -3.23 -19.12 -19.05
C ARG A 184 -2.63 -18.96 -17.67
N ILE A 185 -3.29 -18.21 -16.78
CA ILE A 185 -2.83 -18.06 -15.41
C ILE A 185 -2.80 -19.40 -14.67
N LYS A 186 -3.77 -20.30 -14.94
CA LYS A 186 -3.76 -21.67 -14.36
C LYS A 186 -2.51 -22.45 -14.73
N PHE A 187 -2.04 -22.32 -15.97
CA PHE A 187 -0.81 -22.97 -16.39
C PHE A 187 0.42 -22.28 -15.79
N ALA A 188 0.45 -20.95 -15.74
CA ALA A 188 1.56 -20.20 -15.16
C ALA A 188 1.76 -20.51 -13.66
N LEU A 189 0.66 -20.61 -12.90
CA LEU A 189 0.70 -20.94 -11.47
C LEU A 189 1.19 -22.38 -11.18
N LYS A 190 1.03 -23.33 -12.11
CA LYS A 190 1.56 -24.70 -11.93
C LYS A 190 3.08 -24.75 -11.81
N VAL A 191 3.78 -23.78 -12.37
CA VAL A 191 5.26 -23.66 -12.31
C VAL A 191 5.75 -22.56 -11.36
N ALA A 192 4.83 -21.95 -10.63
CA ALA A 192 5.09 -20.94 -9.61
C ALA A 192 4.48 -21.36 -8.24
N PRO A 193 5.02 -22.40 -7.58
CA PRO A 193 4.40 -23.04 -6.42
C PRO A 193 4.37 -22.12 -5.17
N ASN A 194 5.11 -21.02 -5.18
CA ASN A 194 5.14 -20.00 -4.14
C ASN A 194 4.14 -18.86 -4.35
N ILE A 195 3.26 -18.98 -5.37
CA ILE A 195 2.18 -18.03 -5.66
C ILE A 195 0.85 -18.74 -5.57
N GLU A 196 -0.03 -18.25 -4.72
CA GLU A 196 -1.40 -18.73 -4.55
C GLU A 196 -2.39 -17.79 -5.26
N PHE A 197 -3.54 -18.33 -5.66
CA PHE A 197 -4.63 -17.57 -6.26
C PHE A 197 -5.86 -17.62 -5.38
N TYR A 198 -6.42 -16.44 -5.10
CA TYR A 198 -7.69 -16.28 -4.38
C TYR A 198 -8.71 -15.60 -5.28
N ARG A 199 -9.92 -16.16 -5.31
CA ARG A 199 -11.06 -15.55 -5.98
C ARG A 199 -11.91 -14.83 -4.94
N TYR A 200 -12.27 -13.57 -5.21
CA TYR A 200 -13.26 -12.87 -4.42
C TYR A 200 -14.62 -12.88 -5.09
N GLU A 201 -15.68 -12.71 -4.30
CA GLU A 201 -17.06 -12.58 -4.76
C GLU A 201 -17.67 -11.30 -4.17
N VAL A 202 -18.51 -10.62 -4.96
CA VAL A 202 -19.30 -9.48 -4.49
C VAL A 202 -20.76 -9.92 -4.40
N LYS A 203 -21.39 -9.75 -3.25
CA LYS A 203 -22.81 -10.05 -3.02
C LYS A 203 -23.56 -8.76 -2.75
N PHE A 204 -24.73 -8.63 -3.36
CA PHE A 204 -25.64 -7.52 -3.13
C PHE A 204 -26.95 -8.05 -2.55
N ASP A 205 -27.36 -7.52 -1.41
CA ASP A 205 -28.66 -7.79 -0.81
C ASP A 205 -29.55 -6.56 -1.00
N LEU A 206 -30.71 -6.75 -1.65
CA LEU A 206 -31.73 -5.71 -1.77
C LEU A 206 -32.73 -5.88 -0.62
N ILE A 207 -32.80 -4.89 0.26
CA ILE A 207 -33.74 -4.86 1.38
C ILE A 207 -34.85 -3.87 1.04
N LYS A 208 -36.10 -4.35 1.08
CA LYS A 208 -37.29 -3.49 0.94
C LYS A 208 -37.58 -2.91 2.32
N GLU A 209 -37.60 -1.57 2.45
CA GLU A 209 -38.11 -0.86 3.63
C GLU A 209 -39.62 -0.67 3.58
#